data_b10d62929c411fc24fbb01680175e3b8
#
_entry.id   b10d62929c411fc24fbb01680175e3b8
#
_cell.length_a   1.000
_cell.length_b   1.000
_cell.length_c   1.000
_cell.angle_alpha   90.00
_cell.angle_beta   90.00
_cell.angle_gamma   90.00
#
_symmetry.space_group_name_H-M   'P 1'
#
loop_
_entity.id
_entity.type
_entity.pdbx_description
1 polymer ?
#
loop_
_entity_poly.entity_id
_entity_poly.type
_entity_poly.pdbx_seq_one_letter_code
_entity_poly.pdbx_strand_id
1 'polypeptide(L)'
;MATTKNLTQQQVEKIQIDEGLVYVDYGESSQRKLGPTRGGAEFSATATYRDIEFDGRVGKTAGMQTIDENQAALKVNSLCCSADELKLALPGCRVSGSGDNAVIKNAKAGVLNADGVSSVYCKNITMFAKLMDGKFKKITIYNGMNEGALTIKAVQKAENEIALEIYAHYTTSDLNGDLYQIEEVATDPQNAVANPQQEEE
;
A
#
# COMPACT_ATOMS: atom_id res chain seq x y z
N MET A 1 1.68 -2.63 -45.21
CA MET A 1 2.20 -1.37 -44.64
C MET A 1 2.05 -1.44 -43.13
N ALA A 2 3.15 -1.46 -42.40
CA ALA A 2 3.09 -1.42 -40.95
C ALA A 2 2.65 0.03 -40.57
N THR A 3 1.48 0.17 -40.00
CA THR A 3 1.04 1.43 -39.40
C THR A 3 1.91 1.66 -38.16
N THR A 4 2.87 2.56 -38.29
CA THR A 4 3.61 3.09 -37.15
C THR A 4 2.62 3.80 -36.26
N LYS A 5 2.21 3.20 -35.15
CA LYS A 5 1.39 3.87 -34.16
C LYS A 5 2.26 4.92 -33.49
N ASN A 6 2.12 6.17 -33.92
CA ASN A 6 2.76 7.27 -33.24
C ASN A 6 2.14 7.43 -31.86
N LEU A 7 2.96 7.54 -30.82
CA LEU A 7 2.50 7.90 -29.49
C LEU A 7 1.99 9.35 -29.54
N THR A 8 0.82 9.56 -28.95
CA THR A 8 0.30 10.91 -28.72
C THR A 8 1.01 11.55 -27.52
N GLN A 9 1.12 12.89 -27.50
CA GLN A 9 1.70 13.62 -26.37
C GLN A 9 0.99 13.25 -25.05
N GLN A 10 -0.33 13.13 -25.06
CA GLN A 10 -1.14 12.72 -23.90
C GLN A 10 -0.78 11.31 -23.40
N GLN A 11 -0.44 10.38 -24.28
CA GLN A 11 -0.01 9.05 -23.88
C GLN A 11 1.37 9.07 -23.24
N VAL A 12 2.30 9.88 -23.79
CA VAL A 12 3.65 10.05 -23.24
C VAL A 12 3.60 10.67 -21.84
N GLU A 13 2.79 11.71 -21.65
CA GLU A 13 2.64 12.41 -20.36
C GLU A 13 2.15 11.51 -19.21
N LYS A 14 1.44 10.43 -19.54
CA LYS A 14 0.90 9.47 -18.55
C LYS A 14 1.80 8.26 -18.29
N ILE A 15 3.00 8.23 -18.87
CA ILE A 15 3.97 7.18 -18.58
C ILE A 15 4.54 7.41 -17.18
N GLN A 16 4.50 6.36 -16.34
CA GLN A 16 5.15 6.36 -15.04
C GLN A 16 6.65 6.14 -15.22
N ILE A 17 7.48 6.96 -14.57
CA ILE A 17 8.93 7.01 -14.79
C ILE A 17 9.77 6.81 -13.54
N ASP A 18 9.17 6.67 -12.38
CA ASP A 18 9.89 6.62 -11.11
C ASP A 18 9.46 5.41 -10.28
N GLU A 19 10.36 4.98 -9.38
CA GLU A 19 10.19 3.83 -8.48
C GLU A 19 9.16 4.05 -7.35
N GLY A 20 8.75 5.28 -7.14
CA GLY A 20 7.72 5.66 -6.19
C GLY A 20 8.24 5.94 -4.78
N LEU A 21 7.46 6.72 -4.05
CA LEU A 21 7.64 7.01 -2.63
C LEU A 21 6.49 6.38 -1.86
N VAL A 22 6.78 5.72 -0.74
CA VAL A 22 5.76 5.09 0.10
C VAL A 22 5.72 5.77 1.45
N TYR A 23 4.50 6.12 1.87
CA TYR A 23 4.20 6.71 3.17
C TYR A 23 3.24 5.81 3.94
N VAL A 24 3.49 5.68 5.22
CA VAL A 24 2.58 5.07 6.19
C VAL A 24 1.78 6.19 6.85
N ASP A 25 0.47 6.02 6.96
CA ASP A 25 -0.47 6.98 7.56
C ASP A 25 -0.37 8.39 6.95
N TYR A 26 -0.34 8.47 5.60
CA TYR A 26 -0.23 9.75 4.90
C TYR A 26 -1.42 10.68 5.22
N GLY A 27 -1.12 11.93 5.58
CA GLY A 27 -2.13 12.92 5.99
C GLY A 27 -2.54 12.84 7.46
N GLU A 28 -1.99 11.90 8.23
CA GLU A 28 -2.26 11.72 9.65
C GLU A 28 -1.10 12.24 10.52
N SER A 29 -1.38 12.44 11.80
CA SER A 29 -0.33 12.85 12.75
C SER A 29 0.78 11.81 12.94
N SER A 30 0.50 10.55 12.62
CA SER A 30 1.45 9.42 12.62
C SER A 30 2.17 9.23 11.30
N GLN A 31 2.00 10.15 10.34
CA GLN A 31 2.61 10.04 9.02
C GLN A 31 4.12 9.86 9.10
N ARG A 32 4.60 8.85 8.39
CA ARG A 32 6.03 8.65 8.17
C ARG A 32 6.32 8.12 6.76
N LYS A 33 7.45 8.53 6.22
CA LYS A 33 7.97 7.96 4.98
C LYS A 33 8.59 6.60 5.29
N LEU A 34 8.29 5.59 4.47
CA LEU A 34 9.01 4.33 4.52
C LEU A 34 10.47 4.56 4.19
N GLY A 35 11.39 3.83 4.81
CA GLY A 35 12.83 3.94 4.56
C GLY A 35 13.22 3.69 3.10
N PRO A 36 14.51 3.73 2.75
CA PRO A 36 14.94 3.44 1.40
C PRO A 36 14.44 2.06 0.96
N THR A 37 13.92 2.01 -0.27
CA THR A 37 13.34 0.81 -0.87
C THR A 37 14.24 0.30 -2.00
N ARG A 38 14.09 -0.97 -2.34
CA ARG A 38 14.75 -1.58 -3.51
C ARG A 38 13.71 -2.24 -4.41
N GLY A 39 13.83 -1.99 -5.72
CA GLY A 39 12.93 -2.58 -6.72
C GLY A 39 11.60 -1.86 -6.86
N GLY A 40 11.43 -0.69 -6.21
CA GLY A 40 10.21 0.10 -6.25
C GLY A 40 9.09 -0.45 -5.38
N ALA A 41 7.86 0.03 -5.62
CA ALA A 41 6.64 -0.42 -4.98
C ALA A 41 5.64 -0.91 -6.03
N GLU A 42 4.93 -1.99 -5.73
CA GLU A 42 3.96 -2.61 -6.62
C GLU A 42 2.58 -2.58 -5.96
N PHE A 43 1.60 -1.99 -6.65
CA PHE A 43 0.20 -2.05 -6.27
C PHE A 43 -0.54 -3.07 -7.12
N SER A 44 -1.34 -3.92 -6.48
CA SER A 44 -2.22 -4.87 -7.14
C SER A 44 -3.64 -4.79 -6.55
N ALA A 45 -4.64 -4.84 -7.43
CA ALA A 45 -6.04 -4.96 -7.05
C ALA A 45 -6.67 -6.09 -7.86
N THR A 46 -7.38 -6.97 -7.18
CA THR A 46 -8.06 -8.12 -7.77
C THR A 46 -9.49 -8.22 -7.27
N ALA A 47 -10.36 -8.78 -8.12
CA ALA A 47 -11.72 -9.10 -7.76
C ALA A 47 -12.03 -10.56 -8.12
N THR A 48 -12.72 -11.27 -7.25
CA THR A 48 -13.23 -12.60 -7.52
C THR A 48 -14.66 -12.48 -8.04
N TYR A 49 -14.89 -13.07 -9.21
CA TYR A 49 -16.19 -13.01 -9.87
C TYR A 49 -16.88 -14.36 -9.80
N ARG A 50 -18.17 -14.35 -9.46
CA ARG A 50 -19.03 -15.52 -9.53
C ARG A 50 -20.07 -15.32 -10.62
N ASP A 51 -20.21 -16.33 -11.49
CA ASP A 51 -21.26 -16.38 -12.48
C ASP A 51 -22.59 -16.81 -11.84
N ILE A 52 -23.66 -16.12 -12.20
CA ILE A 52 -25.03 -16.56 -11.84
C ILE A 52 -25.43 -17.61 -12.86
N GLU A 53 -25.71 -18.82 -12.38
CA GLU A 53 -26.11 -19.95 -13.22
C GLU A 53 -27.63 -20.01 -13.35
N PHE A 54 -28.11 -20.38 -14.54
CA PHE A 54 -29.53 -20.58 -14.83
C PHE A 54 -29.68 -21.66 -15.93
N ASP A 55 -30.84 -22.30 -15.96
CA ASP A 55 -31.13 -23.36 -16.93
C ASP A 55 -31.08 -22.83 -18.37
N GLY A 56 -30.42 -23.58 -19.26
CA GLY A 56 -30.21 -23.19 -20.65
C GLY A 56 -28.98 -22.33 -20.93
N ARG A 57 -28.18 -22.01 -19.92
CA ARG A 57 -26.91 -21.30 -20.09
C ARG A 57 -25.90 -22.14 -20.88
N VAL A 58 -25.30 -21.55 -21.93
CA VAL A 58 -24.27 -22.20 -22.75
C VAL A 58 -22.87 -21.64 -22.44
N GLY A 59 -22.78 -20.50 -21.74
CA GLY A 59 -21.51 -19.85 -21.44
C GLY A 59 -21.66 -18.59 -20.58
N LYS A 60 -20.59 -17.81 -20.44
CA LYS A 60 -20.63 -16.54 -19.68
C LYS A 60 -21.58 -15.57 -20.35
N THR A 61 -22.48 -15.00 -19.56
CA THR A 61 -23.50 -14.06 -20.04
C THR A 61 -23.27 -12.68 -19.40
N ALA A 62 -23.22 -11.65 -20.24
CA ALA A 62 -23.05 -10.28 -19.76
C ALA A 62 -24.19 -9.87 -18.81
N GLY A 63 -23.86 -9.24 -17.69
CA GLY A 63 -24.81 -8.86 -16.65
C GLY A 63 -25.23 -9.98 -15.70
N MET A 64 -24.75 -11.22 -15.90
CA MET A 64 -25.00 -12.38 -15.04
C MET A 64 -23.75 -12.78 -14.25
N GLN A 65 -23.03 -11.79 -13.74
CA GLN A 65 -21.87 -11.96 -12.90
C GLN A 65 -21.97 -11.05 -11.67
N THR A 66 -21.50 -11.52 -10.54
CA THR A 66 -21.35 -10.74 -9.31
C THR A 66 -19.90 -10.73 -8.86
N ILE A 67 -19.50 -9.68 -8.17
CA ILE A 67 -18.22 -9.63 -7.45
C ILE A 67 -18.47 -10.19 -6.06
N ASP A 68 -17.77 -11.24 -5.71
CA ASP A 68 -17.90 -11.87 -4.40
C ASP A 68 -16.84 -11.36 -3.42
N GLU A 69 -15.64 -10.97 -3.93
CA GLU A 69 -14.55 -10.49 -3.10
C GLU A 69 -13.70 -9.48 -3.86
N ASN A 70 -13.30 -8.41 -3.19
CA ASN A 70 -12.27 -7.47 -3.65
C ASN A 70 -11.06 -7.55 -2.73
N GLN A 71 -9.88 -7.50 -3.32
CA GLN A 71 -8.62 -7.49 -2.59
C GLN A 71 -7.69 -6.45 -3.19
N ALA A 72 -6.98 -5.70 -2.34
CA ALA A 72 -5.93 -4.79 -2.76
C ALA A 72 -4.68 -5.00 -1.91
N ALA A 73 -3.53 -4.97 -2.53
CA ALA A 73 -2.24 -5.14 -1.85
C ALA A 73 -1.18 -4.19 -2.41
N LEU A 74 -0.27 -3.79 -1.55
CA LEU A 74 0.92 -3.03 -1.88
C LEU A 74 2.15 -3.81 -1.41
N LYS A 75 3.05 -4.11 -2.36
CA LYS A 75 4.30 -4.81 -2.10
C LYS A 75 5.46 -3.83 -2.21
N VAL A 76 6.37 -3.89 -1.25
CA VAL A 76 7.57 -3.05 -1.24
C VAL A 76 8.67 -3.71 -0.43
N ASN A 77 9.91 -3.61 -0.89
CA ASN A 77 11.09 -4.08 -0.17
C ASN A 77 11.78 -2.90 0.50
N SER A 78 11.78 -2.86 1.83
CA SER A 78 12.50 -1.86 2.62
C SER A 78 13.91 -2.35 2.94
N LEU A 79 14.90 -1.46 2.79
CA LEU A 79 16.28 -1.70 3.22
C LEU A 79 16.52 -1.30 4.68
N CYS A 80 15.55 -0.60 5.28
CA CYS A 80 15.65 -0.13 6.65
C CYS A 80 15.17 -1.19 7.63
N CYS A 81 15.96 -1.49 8.64
CA CYS A 81 15.64 -2.44 9.72
C CYS A 81 15.35 -1.71 11.03
N SER A 82 14.74 -0.52 10.98
CA SER A 82 14.37 0.20 12.20
C SER A 82 13.25 -0.52 12.97
N ALA A 83 13.07 -0.14 14.22
CA ALA A 83 12.02 -0.73 15.06
C ALA A 83 10.61 -0.50 14.46
N ASP A 84 10.41 0.63 13.77
CA ASP A 84 9.13 0.97 13.15
C ASP A 84 8.85 0.14 11.90
N GLU A 85 9.85 -0.13 11.06
CA GLU A 85 9.70 -1.05 9.92
C GLU A 85 9.48 -2.49 10.40
N LEU A 86 10.20 -2.93 11.43
CA LEU A 86 10.00 -4.26 12.01
C LEU A 86 8.62 -4.40 12.66
N LYS A 87 8.10 -3.34 13.29
CA LYS A 87 6.72 -3.30 13.82
C LYS A 87 5.69 -3.39 12.70
N LEU A 88 5.91 -2.70 11.58
CA LEU A 88 5.05 -2.79 10.40
C LEU A 88 5.08 -4.20 9.80
N ALA A 89 6.26 -4.81 9.74
CA ALA A 89 6.45 -6.16 9.19
C ALA A 89 5.88 -7.28 10.08
N LEU A 90 5.69 -7.02 11.38
CA LEU A 90 5.20 -7.99 12.37
C LEU A 90 3.93 -7.47 13.07
N PRO A 91 2.76 -7.54 12.44
CA PRO A 91 1.52 -7.07 13.05
C PRO A 91 1.26 -7.72 14.41
N GLY A 92 0.86 -6.89 15.39
CA GLY A 92 0.57 -7.35 16.74
C GLY A 92 1.80 -7.72 17.59
N CYS A 93 3.01 -7.49 17.10
CA CYS A 93 4.22 -7.67 17.90
C CYS A 93 4.20 -6.75 19.14
N ARG A 94 4.84 -7.21 20.20
CA ARG A 94 4.96 -6.43 21.44
C ARG A 94 6.29 -5.71 21.44
N VAL A 95 6.24 -4.39 21.55
CA VAL A 95 7.42 -3.54 21.60
C VAL A 95 7.58 -2.98 22.99
N SER A 96 8.78 -3.07 23.55
CA SER A 96 9.18 -2.43 24.80
C SER A 96 10.45 -1.60 24.56
N GLY A 97 10.54 -0.42 25.17
CA GLY A 97 11.58 0.56 24.84
C GLY A 97 11.24 1.40 23.62
N SER A 98 12.16 2.24 23.19
CA SER A 98 12.02 3.12 22.03
C SER A 98 13.35 3.34 21.31
N GLY A 99 13.28 3.70 20.02
CA GLY A 99 14.46 3.94 19.20
C GLY A 99 15.39 2.72 19.16
N ASP A 100 16.68 2.94 19.33
CA ASP A 100 17.72 1.90 19.29
C ASP A 100 17.66 0.88 20.44
N ASN A 101 16.92 1.19 21.49
CA ASN A 101 16.70 0.29 22.63
C ASN A 101 15.36 -0.46 22.54
N ALA A 102 14.70 -0.43 21.41
CA ALA A 102 13.45 -1.14 21.22
C ALA A 102 13.68 -2.66 21.22
N VAL A 103 12.90 -3.37 22.01
CA VAL A 103 12.87 -4.85 22.05
C VAL A 103 11.55 -5.31 21.47
N ILE A 104 11.60 -6.04 20.35
CA ILE A 104 10.44 -6.57 19.65
C ILE A 104 10.27 -8.05 20.01
N LYS A 105 9.07 -8.40 20.45
CA LYS A 105 8.69 -9.77 20.81
C LYS A 105 7.49 -10.19 19.97
N ASN A 106 7.33 -11.49 19.74
CA ASN A 106 6.23 -12.05 19.01
C ASN A 106 4.86 -11.59 19.52
N ALA A 107 3.88 -11.53 18.64
CA ALA A 107 2.47 -11.36 19.01
C ALA A 107 2.02 -12.51 19.94
N LYS A 108 1.01 -12.23 20.77
CA LYS A 108 0.28 -13.29 21.46
C LYS A 108 -0.80 -13.83 20.54
N ALA A 109 -1.07 -15.13 20.62
CA ALA A 109 -2.23 -15.71 19.94
C ALA A 109 -3.51 -15.06 20.43
N GLY A 110 -4.41 -14.71 19.53
CA GLY A 110 -5.67 -14.06 19.84
C GLY A 110 -6.17 -13.21 18.68
N VAL A 111 -7.24 -12.47 18.93
CA VAL A 111 -7.80 -11.52 17.96
C VAL A 111 -6.91 -10.30 17.84
N LEU A 112 -6.67 -9.85 16.62
CA LEU A 112 -5.93 -8.63 16.34
C LEU A 112 -6.82 -7.40 16.58
N ASN A 113 -6.28 -6.38 17.24
CA ASN A 113 -7.03 -5.15 17.49
C ASN A 113 -7.11 -4.33 16.21
N ALA A 114 -8.32 -3.91 15.87
CA ALA A 114 -8.60 -3.02 14.74
C ALA A 114 -8.62 -1.53 15.13
N ASP A 115 -8.84 -1.23 16.40
CA ASP A 115 -9.09 0.14 16.88
C ASP A 115 -8.10 0.60 17.95
N GLY A 116 -7.95 1.91 18.06
CA GLY A 116 -7.20 2.59 19.10
C GLY A 116 -5.68 2.51 18.94
N VAL A 117 -4.99 2.84 20.03
CA VAL A 117 -3.51 2.93 20.09
C VAL A 117 -2.83 1.57 19.85
N SER A 118 -3.54 0.49 20.08
CA SER A 118 -3.04 -0.88 19.91
C SER A 118 -3.48 -1.52 18.59
N SER A 119 -4.04 -0.73 17.67
CA SER A 119 -4.39 -1.22 16.32
C SER A 119 -3.15 -1.79 15.63
N VAL A 120 -3.34 -2.92 14.97
CA VAL A 120 -2.31 -3.54 14.12
C VAL A 120 -2.40 -3.05 12.68
N TYR A 121 -3.48 -2.34 12.34
CA TYR A 121 -3.73 -1.80 11.02
C TYR A 121 -3.23 -0.36 10.95
N CYS A 122 -2.51 -0.03 9.88
CA CYS A 122 -2.23 1.35 9.52
C CYS A 122 -3.51 1.99 8.97
N LYS A 123 -3.78 3.26 9.26
CA LYS A 123 -4.95 3.95 8.69
C LYS A 123 -4.92 3.95 7.17
N ASN A 124 -3.76 4.24 6.61
CA ASN A 124 -3.52 4.13 5.18
C ASN A 124 -2.04 3.88 4.87
N ILE A 125 -1.79 3.31 3.70
CA ILE A 125 -0.46 3.25 3.09
C ILE A 125 -0.59 3.90 1.72
N THR A 126 0.22 4.91 1.45
CA THR A 126 0.11 5.70 0.24
C THR A 126 1.40 5.62 -0.56
N MET A 127 1.28 5.24 -1.83
CA MET A 127 2.36 5.23 -2.80
C MET A 127 2.20 6.40 -3.78
N PHE A 128 3.30 7.10 -4.07
CA PHE A 128 3.37 8.13 -5.10
C PHE A 128 4.33 7.71 -6.20
N ALA A 129 3.86 7.63 -7.41
CA ALA A 129 4.65 7.32 -8.59
C ALA A 129 4.66 8.52 -9.53
N LYS A 130 5.83 9.00 -9.92
CA LYS A 130 5.99 10.17 -10.78
C LYS A 130 5.63 9.86 -12.24
N LEU A 131 4.91 10.76 -12.87
CA LEU A 131 4.56 10.73 -14.29
C LEU A 131 5.49 11.63 -15.11
N MET A 132 5.55 11.40 -16.42
CA MET A 132 6.37 12.22 -17.32
C MET A 132 5.91 13.67 -17.42
N ASP A 133 4.64 13.98 -17.14
CA ASP A 133 4.12 15.35 -17.06
C ASP A 133 4.50 16.09 -15.77
N GLY A 134 5.26 15.46 -14.89
CA GLY A 134 5.70 16.02 -13.61
C GLY A 134 4.68 15.87 -12.47
N LYS A 135 3.50 15.35 -12.72
CA LYS A 135 2.50 15.01 -11.71
C LYS A 135 2.84 13.67 -11.05
N PHE A 136 2.03 13.33 -10.05
CA PHE A 136 2.16 12.07 -9.33
C PHE A 136 0.86 11.27 -9.41
N LYS A 137 0.99 9.97 -9.65
CA LYS A 137 -0.07 9.00 -9.42
C LYS A 137 -0.02 8.65 -7.94
N LYS A 138 -1.02 9.06 -7.18
CA LYS A 138 -1.19 8.72 -5.78
C LYS A 138 -2.10 7.52 -5.66
N ILE A 139 -1.63 6.47 -5.01
CA ILE A 139 -2.37 5.24 -4.74
C ILE A 139 -2.39 5.04 -3.24
N THR A 140 -3.56 5.06 -2.66
CA THR A 140 -3.78 4.89 -1.22
C THR A 140 -4.53 3.60 -0.98
N ILE A 141 -4.03 2.73 -0.11
CA ILE A 141 -4.74 1.58 0.45
C ILE A 141 -5.15 1.88 1.88
N TYR A 142 -6.35 1.46 2.27
CA TYR A 142 -6.92 1.74 3.58
C TYR A 142 -6.81 0.53 4.50
N ASN A 143 -6.68 0.79 5.81
CA ASN A 143 -6.57 -0.23 6.86
C ASN A 143 -5.52 -1.29 6.53
N GLY A 144 -4.33 -0.83 6.12
CA GLY A 144 -3.25 -1.69 5.67
C GLY A 144 -2.64 -2.52 6.80
N MET A 145 -2.48 -3.82 6.59
CA MET A 145 -1.74 -4.71 7.48
C MET A 145 -0.80 -5.59 6.66
N ASN A 146 0.42 -5.77 7.13
CA ASN A 146 1.36 -6.70 6.49
C ASN A 146 0.97 -8.14 6.81
N GLU A 147 0.78 -8.95 5.77
CA GLU A 147 0.55 -10.39 5.88
C GLU A 147 1.76 -11.21 5.38
N GLY A 148 2.78 -10.50 4.85
CA GLY A 148 4.02 -11.11 4.42
C GLY A 148 4.85 -11.64 5.60
N ALA A 149 5.66 -12.66 5.33
CA ALA A 149 6.58 -13.19 6.32
C ALA A 149 7.81 -12.27 6.48
N LEU A 150 8.17 -11.92 7.71
CA LEU A 150 9.44 -11.26 7.98
C LEU A 150 10.59 -12.25 7.82
N THR A 151 11.52 -11.93 6.93
CA THR A 151 12.79 -12.65 6.79
C THR A 151 13.94 -11.68 6.95
N ILE A 152 14.83 -11.93 7.89
CA ILE A 152 16.06 -11.16 8.11
C ILE A 152 17.23 -12.03 7.72
N LYS A 153 18.05 -11.55 6.77
CA LYS A 153 19.24 -12.25 6.29
C LYS A 153 20.48 -11.46 6.68
N ALA A 154 21.46 -12.13 7.24
CA ALA A 154 22.80 -11.58 7.47
C ALA A 154 23.78 -12.24 6.49
N VAL A 155 24.07 -11.55 5.39
CA VAL A 155 24.94 -12.05 4.32
C VAL A 155 26.09 -11.09 4.10
N GLN A 156 27.30 -11.62 3.94
CA GLN A 156 28.47 -10.80 3.69
C GLN A 156 28.35 -10.09 2.32
N LYS A 157 28.58 -8.77 2.31
CA LYS A 157 28.52 -7.91 1.11
C LYS A 157 27.14 -7.83 0.42
N ALA A 158 26.07 -8.04 1.19
CA ALA A 158 24.71 -7.83 0.72
C ALA A 158 23.88 -7.15 1.81
N GLU A 159 23.00 -6.26 1.41
CA GLU A 159 22.06 -5.58 2.28
C GLU A 159 20.89 -6.53 2.61
N ASN A 160 20.33 -6.36 3.80
CA ASN A 160 19.08 -7.03 4.16
C ASN A 160 17.90 -6.28 3.54
N GLU A 161 16.93 -7.04 3.02
CA GLU A 161 15.67 -6.50 2.51
C GLU A 161 14.53 -7.06 3.34
N ILE A 162 13.67 -6.18 3.84
CA ILE A 162 12.42 -6.52 4.49
C ILE A 162 11.32 -6.44 3.44
N ALA A 163 10.83 -7.59 2.99
CA ALA A 163 9.70 -7.66 2.09
C ALA A 163 8.41 -7.37 2.89
N LEU A 164 7.69 -6.33 2.49
CA LEU A 164 6.38 -5.99 3.02
C LEU A 164 5.33 -6.32 1.95
N GLU A 165 4.31 -7.06 2.33
CA GLU A 165 3.15 -7.36 1.52
C GLU A 165 1.91 -6.94 2.31
N ILE A 166 1.47 -5.71 2.07
CA ILE A 166 0.46 -5.03 2.86
C ILE A 166 -0.88 -5.13 2.16
N TYR A 167 -1.84 -5.78 2.80
CA TYR A 167 -3.21 -5.94 2.32
C TYR A 167 -4.12 -4.87 2.91
N ALA A 168 -5.06 -4.40 2.09
CA ALA A 168 -6.13 -3.52 2.52
C ALA A 168 -7.24 -4.32 3.20
N HIS A 169 -7.89 -3.72 4.20
CA HIS A 169 -8.99 -4.36 4.94
C HIS A 169 -10.20 -3.46 5.03
N TYR A 170 -11.39 -4.05 5.01
CA TYR A 170 -12.62 -3.37 5.39
C TYR A 170 -12.65 -3.10 6.89
N THR A 171 -13.37 -2.07 7.31
CA THR A 171 -13.66 -1.87 8.72
C THR A 171 -14.89 -2.69 9.14
N THR A 172 -14.98 -3.02 10.42
CA THR A 172 -16.17 -3.72 10.95
C THR A 172 -17.45 -2.88 10.86
N SER A 173 -17.31 -1.56 10.76
CA SER A 173 -18.41 -0.61 10.62
C SER A 173 -18.84 -0.40 9.17
N ASP A 174 -17.95 -0.69 8.21
CA ASP A 174 -18.22 -0.55 6.77
C ASP A 174 -17.56 -1.69 5.99
N LEU A 175 -18.34 -2.71 5.69
CA LEU A 175 -17.90 -3.89 4.95
C LEU A 175 -17.97 -3.71 3.42
N ASN A 176 -18.46 -2.53 2.95
CA ASN A 176 -18.53 -2.17 1.54
C ASN A 176 -17.78 -0.86 1.24
N GLY A 177 -16.95 -0.40 2.16
CA GLY A 177 -16.13 0.79 1.98
C GLY A 177 -15.05 0.61 0.91
N ASP A 178 -14.32 1.67 0.67
CA ASP A 178 -13.22 1.64 -0.29
C ASP A 178 -11.98 0.95 0.31
N LEU A 179 -11.45 -0.04 -0.39
CA LEU A 179 -10.16 -0.67 -0.05
C LEU A 179 -8.98 0.17 -0.51
N TYR A 180 -9.15 0.92 -1.61
CA TYR A 180 -8.10 1.74 -2.19
C TYR A 180 -8.68 2.92 -2.98
N GLN A 181 -7.83 3.92 -3.19
CA GLN A 181 -8.11 5.08 -4.05
C GLN A 181 -6.90 5.33 -4.96
N ILE A 182 -7.18 5.67 -6.21
CA ILE A 182 -6.15 6.06 -7.19
C ILE A 182 -6.51 7.44 -7.73
N GLU A 183 -5.60 8.39 -7.59
CA GLU A 183 -5.78 9.76 -8.06
C GLU A 183 -4.51 10.35 -8.66
N GLU A 184 -4.62 11.42 -9.44
CA GLU A 184 -3.50 12.22 -9.91
C GLU A 184 -3.40 13.50 -9.11
N VAL A 185 -2.20 13.77 -8.57
CA VAL A 185 -1.93 14.97 -7.79
C VAL A 185 -0.76 15.75 -8.41
N ALA A 186 -0.87 17.07 -8.42
CA ALA A 186 0.17 17.94 -8.95
C ALA A 186 1.26 18.25 -7.91
N THR A 187 0.94 18.11 -6.62
CA THR A 187 1.84 18.48 -5.53
C THR A 187 2.88 17.38 -5.28
N ASP A 188 4.14 17.77 -5.17
CA ASP A 188 5.19 16.86 -4.76
C ASP A 188 4.93 16.42 -3.31
N PRO A 189 4.81 15.10 -3.06
CA PRO A 189 4.52 14.57 -1.74
C PRO A 189 5.59 14.90 -0.70
N GLN A 190 6.82 15.18 -1.11
CA GLN A 190 7.89 15.61 -0.19
C GLN A 190 7.66 17.02 0.35
N ASN A 191 7.00 17.88 -0.43
CA ASN A 191 6.70 19.26 -0.03
C ASN A 191 5.40 19.36 0.80
N ALA A 192 4.49 18.40 0.68
CA ALA A 192 3.23 18.37 1.43
C ALA A 192 3.43 18.10 2.94
N VAL A 193 4.58 17.59 3.34
CA VAL A 193 4.92 17.27 4.74
C VAL A 193 5.35 18.50 5.54
N ALA A 194 5.64 19.64 4.88
CA ALA A 194 6.28 20.78 5.53
C ALA A 194 5.30 21.74 6.24
N ASN A 195 3.97 21.64 6.08
CA ASN A 195 3.09 22.62 6.73
C ASN A 195 1.63 22.15 6.93
N PRO A 196 1.30 21.52 8.08
CA PRO A 196 -0.10 21.26 8.43
C PRO A 196 -0.83 22.49 9.02
N GLN A 197 -0.26 23.70 8.97
CA GLN A 197 -0.78 24.90 9.67
C GLN A 197 -1.01 26.14 8.78
N GLN A 198 -1.24 26.01 7.47
CA GLN A 198 -1.57 27.15 6.62
C GLN A 198 -2.79 26.91 5.73
N GLU A 199 -3.92 26.52 6.29
CA GLU A 199 -5.24 26.71 5.69
C GLU A 199 -6.26 27.13 6.77
N GLU A 200 -6.05 28.31 7.37
CA GLU A 200 -7.07 29.11 8.04
C GLU A 200 -6.63 30.58 7.98
N GLU A 201 -6.94 31.26 6.88
CA GLU A 201 -7.21 32.70 6.81
C GLU A 201 -8.20 32.99 5.67
#